data_26202d0eaf7d1188014ee91863368d78
#
_entry.id   26202d0eaf7d1188014ee91863368d78
#
_cell.length_a   1.000
_cell.length_b   1.000
_cell.length_c   1.000
_cell.angle_alpha   90.00
_cell.angle_beta   90.00
_cell.angle_gamma   90.00
#
_symmetry.space_group_name_H-M   'P 1'
#
loop_
_entity.id
_entity.type
_entity.pdbx_description
1 polymer ?
#
loop_
_entity_poly.entity_id
_entity_poly.type
_entity_poly.pdbx_seq_one_letter_code
_entity_poly.pdbx_strand_id
1 'polypeptide(L)'
;PAPHGTAFWATNIETGDILQMPKGHSREGEPLFKRRFIPATLFDNPYLAEDGMYEANLLSLPEHQRKQLLEGNWDVNEGAAFPEFNRRVHVVEPYDIPHSWTKFRACDYGYGSYTGVVWIAVTPAEQLVVYRELYASKILATDLADMVLEAEAEDGKIRYGVLDSSLWHKRGDTGPSLAEQMIIKGCRWRPSDRSKGSRIAGKNEIHRRLQVDEFTEEPRLVFFNTCTNIISQLPSIPLDKNNSEDVDTKSEDHLYDALRYGVMTRPRSSLFDYNPDMQRTGFQMADSTFGY
;
A
#
# COMPACT_ATOMS: atom_id res chain seq x y z
N PRO A 1 10.98 -28.08 -3.98
CA PRO A 1 11.23 -26.67 -4.13
C PRO A 1 10.09 -25.94 -3.43
N ALA A 2 10.45 -25.14 -2.42
CA ALA A 2 9.43 -24.36 -1.71
C ALA A 2 8.81 -23.33 -2.66
N PRO A 3 7.50 -23.10 -2.63
CA PRO A 3 6.87 -22.09 -3.45
C PRO A 3 7.53 -20.74 -3.19
N HIS A 4 7.71 -19.96 -4.25
CA HIS A 4 8.26 -18.64 -4.20
C HIS A 4 7.41 -17.79 -3.23
N GLY A 5 8.04 -17.13 -2.27
CA GLY A 5 7.35 -16.23 -1.34
C GLY A 5 7.36 -16.66 0.13
N THR A 6 8.10 -17.68 0.53
CA THR A 6 8.24 -18.00 1.97
C THR A 6 9.07 -16.93 2.67
N ALA A 7 8.42 -16.12 3.48
CA ALA A 7 9.10 -15.22 4.40
C ALA A 7 9.85 -16.02 5.46
N PHE A 8 11.10 -15.63 5.73
CA PHE A 8 11.86 -16.19 6.85
C PHE A 8 11.75 -15.22 8.01
N TRP A 9 11.35 -15.75 9.16
CA TRP A 9 11.29 -15.00 10.40
C TRP A 9 12.48 -15.40 11.26
N ALA A 10 13.14 -14.43 11.86
CA ALA A 10 14.18 -14.66 12.84
C ALA A 10 13.77 -13.98 14.16
N THR A 11 14.01 -14.65 15.28
CA THR A 11 13.81 -14.07 16.60
C THR A 11 15.18 -13.72 17.17
N ASN A 12 15.37 -12.49 17.60
CA ASN A 12 16.52 -12.10 18.40
C ASN A 12 16.37 -12.78 19.78
N ILE A 13 17.37 -13.57 20.18
CA ILE A 13 17.31 -14.36 21.43
C ILE A 13 17.39 -13.45 22.65
N GLU A 14 18.08 -12.31 22.55
CA GLU A 14 18.29 -11.40 23.68
C GLU A 14 17.11 -10.46 23.89
N THR A 15 16.48 -9.98 22.80
CA THR A 15 15.37 -9.01 22.89
C THR A 15 14.00 -9.63 22.71
N GLY A 16 13.91 -10.84 22.16
CA GLY A 16 12.65 -11.50 21.84
C GLY A 16 11.96 -10.95 20.57
N ASP A 17 12.54 -9.95 19.91
CA ASP A 17 11.97 -9.33 18.73
C ASP A 17 11.94 -10.30 17.54
N ILE A 18 10.84 -10.27 16.82
CA ILE A 18 10.66 -11.04 15.59
C ILE A 18 11.03 -10.15 14.40
N LEU A 19 12.06 -10.52 13.66
CA LEU A 19 12.54 -9.80 12.50
C LEU A 19 12.23 -10.59 11.23
N GLN A 20 11.62 -9.93 10.24
CA GLN A 20 11.49 -10.49 8.91
C GLN A 20 12.81 -10.29 8.16
N MET A 21 13.44 -11.40 7.77
CA MET A 21 14.73 -11.36 7.08
C MET A 21 14.54 -11.59 5.58
N PRO A 22 15.09 -10.72 4.71
CA PRO A 22 15.20 -11.01 3.29
C PRO A 22 16.05 -12.26 3.06
N LYS A 23 15.74 -13.02 2.02
CA LYS A 23 16.48 -14.23 1.64
C LYS A 23 17.96 -13.86 1.44
N GLY A 24 18.87 -14.42 2.27
CA GLY A 24 20.31 -14.24 2.14
C GLY A 24 20.98 -13.29 3.12
N HIS A 25 20.26 -12.64 4.03
CA HIS A 25 20.87 -11.77 5.06
C HIS A 25 20.85 -12.45 6.41
N SER A 26 22.03 -12.88 6.86
CA SER A 26 22.33 -13.02 8.29
C SER A 26 23.19 -11.83 8.66
N ARG A 27 22.79 -11.06 9.67
CA ARG A 27 23.75 -10.15 10.31
C ARG A 27 24.78 -11.00 11.02
N GLU A 28 26.02 -10.93 10.58
CA GLU A 28 27.14 -11.63 11.22
C GLU A 28 27.21 -11.22 12.69
N GLY A 29 27.13 -12.20 13.60
CA GLY A 29 27.30 -12.00 15.04
C GLY A 29 26.03 -11.91 15.88
N GLU A 30 24.81 -11.91 15.32
CA GLU A 30 23.58 -11.94 16.11
C GLU A 30 23.05 -13.38 16.27
N PRO A 31 22.65 -13.80 17.50
CA PRO A 31 22.04 -15.11 17.72
C PRO A 31 20.60 -15.11 17.19
N LEU A 32 20.40 -15.62 15.98
CA LEU A 32 19.11 -15.66 15.31
C LEU A 32 18.60 -17.10 15.14
N PHE A 33 17.35 -17.35 15.56
CA PHE A 33 16.61 -18.56 15.18
C PHE A 33 15.91 -18.35 13.84
N LYS A 34 16.21 -19.20 12.86
CA LYS A 34 15.48 -19.22 11.59
C LYS A 34 14.11 -19.88 11.80
N ARG A 35 13.05 -19.12 11.55
CA ARG A 35 11.69 -19.65 11.49
C ARG A 35 11.22 -19.59 10.05
N ARG A 36 10.58 -20.66 9.58
CA ARG A 36 9.97 -20.72 8.26
C ARG A 36 8.47 -20.81 8.43
N PHE A 37 7.76 -19.85 7.86
CA PHE A 37 6.31 -19.93 7.72
C PHE A 37 5.99 -20.71 6.45
N ILE A 38 5.18 -21.76 6.59
CA ILE A 38 4.66 -22.55 5.47
C ILE A 38 3.15 -22.34 5.48
N PRO A 39 2.59 -21.55 4.53
CA PRO A 39 1.17 -21.35 4.47
C PRO A 39 0.49 -22.67 4.07
N ALA A 40 -0.56 -23.04 4.80
CA ALA A 40 -1.42 -24.17 4.49
C ALA A 40 -2.88 -23.78 4.74
N THR A 41 -3.77 -24.32 3.93
CA THR A 41 -5.22 -24.22 4.09
C THR A 41 -5.78 -25.55 4.59
N LEU A 42 -7.04 -25.57 5.00
CA LEU A 42 -7.77 -26.81 5.30
C LEU A 42 -7.68 -27.79 4.10
N PHE A 43 -7.82 -27.28 2.90
CA PHE A 43 -7.87 -28.09 1.66
C PHE A 43 -6.53 -28.68 1.23
N ASP A 44 -5.42 -28.23 1.83
CA ASP A 44 -4.10 -28.83 1.63
C ASP A 44 -3.95 -30.17 2.40
N ASN A 45 -4.89 -30.48 3.32
CA ASN A 45 -4.94 -31.73 4.04
C ASN A 45 -6.17 -32.57 3.60
N PRO A 46 -6.01 -33.57 2.74
CA PRO A 46 -7.12 -34.36 2.22
C PRO A 46 -7.97 -35.03 3.32
N TYR A 47 -7.36 -35.44 4.41
CA TYR A 47 -8.06 -36.11 5.52
C TYR A 47 -9.01 -35.17 6.27
N LEU A 48 -8.68 -33.88 6.35
CA LEU A 48 -9.51 -32.88 7.01
C LEU A 48 -10.51 -32.24 6.04
N ALA A 49 -10.17 -32.18 4.75
CA ALA A 49 -11.05 -31.64 3.71
C ALA A 49 -12.27 -32.55 3.45
N GLU A 50 -12.14 -33.87 3.66
CA GLU A 50 -13.24 -34.82 3.53
C GLU A 50 -14.17 -34.84 4.76
N ASP A 51 -13.72 -34.31 5.91
CA ASP A 51 -14.50 -34.21 7.13
C ASP A 51 -15.29 -32.88 7.19
N GLY A 52 -16.49 -32.88 6.63
CA GLY A 52 -17.37 -31.70 6.65
C GLY A 52 -17.71 -31.19 8.06
N MET A 53 -17.54 -32.02 9.11
CA MET A 53 -17.75 -31.58 10.50
C MET A 53 -16.62 -30.64 10.95
N TYR A 54 -15.38 -30.87 10.54
CA TYR A 54 -14.27 -29.99 10.85
C TYR A 54 -14.42 -28.64 10.16
N GLU A 55 -14.80 -28.63 8.89
CA GLU A 55 -15.10 -27.41 8.15
C GLU A 55 -16.24 -26.62 8.82
N ALA A 56 -17.33 -27.29 9.18
CA ALA A 56 -18.45 -26.65 9.89
C ALA A 56 -18.05 -26.01 11.22
N ASN A 57 -17.15 -26.67 11.96
CA ASN A 57 -16.59 -26.08 13.19
C ASN A 57 -15.77 -24.82 12.91
N LEU A 58 -14.94 -24.81 11.87
CA LEU A 58 -14.17 -23.62 11.47
C LEU A 58 -15.07 -22.49 11.00
N LEU A 59 -16.16 -22.79 10.29
CA LEU A 59 -17.15 -21.81 9.85
C LEU A 59 -17.88 -21.13 11.00
N SER A 60 -17.99 -21.80 12.16
CA SER A 60 -18.62 -21.24 13.37
C SER A 60 -17.72 -20.26 14.14
N LEU A 61 -16.43 -20.19 13.81
CA LEU A 61 -15.48 -19.29 14.48
C LEU A 61 -15.69 -17.82 14.09
N PRO A 62 -15.24 -16.88 14.93
CA PRO A 62 -15.14 -15.47 14.55
C PRO A 62 -14.42 -15.29 13.21
N GLU A 63 -14.84 -14.28 12.43
CA GLU A 63 -14.39 -14.07 11.06
C GLU A 63 -12.85 -14.07 10.90
N HIS A 64 -12.13 -13.40 11.82
CA HIS A 64 -10.67 -13.35 11.78
C HIS A 64 -10.04 -14.73 11.98
N GLN A 65 -10.54 -15.55 12.91
CA GLN A 65 -10.06 -16.91 13.15
C GLN A 65 -10.41 -17.83 11.98
N ARG A 66 -11.60 -17.68 11.40
CA ARG A 66 -12.02 -18.43 10.21
C ARG A 66 -11.08 -18.15 9.04
N LYS A 67 -10.77 -16.88 8.76
CA LYS A 67 -9.81 -16.51 7.71
C LYS A 67 -8.42 -17.08 7.97
N GLN A 68 -7.96 -17.11 9.22
CA GLN A 68 -6.66 -17.69 9.56
C GLN A 68 -6.63 -19.20 9.35
N LEU A 69 -7.61 -19.91 9.90
CA LEU A 69 -7.58 -21.39 10.00
C LEU A 69 -8.16 -22.08 8.75
N LEU A 70 -9.24 -21.55 8.17
CA LEU A 70 -9.87 -22.13 6.99
C LEU A 70 -9.15 -21.71 5.70
N GLU A 71 -8.86 -20.40 5.57
CA GLU A 71 -8.29 -19.83 4.36
C GLU A 71 -6.75 -19.73 4.41
N GLY A 72 -6.14 -20.03 5.57
CA GLY A 72 -4.69 -19.90 5.77
C GLY A 72 -4.19 -18.46 5.67
N ASN A 73 -5.07 -17.49 5.85
CA ASN A 73 -4.75 -16.08 5.83
C ASN A 73 -4.33 -15.61 7.24
N TRP A 74 -3.05 -15.69 7.52
CA TRP A 74 -2.47 -15.30 8.82
C TRP A 74 -2.19 -13.80 8.94
N ASP A 75 -2.44 -13.03 7.89
CA ASP A 75 -2.31 -11.56 7.93
C ASP A 75 -3.54 -10.89 8.55
N VAL A 76 -4.61 -11.63 8.82
CA VAL A 76 -5.82 -11.10 9.46
C VAL A 76 -5.64 -11.07 10.97
N ASN A 77 -5.55 -9.85 11.51
CA ASN A 77 -5.51 -9.60 12.94
C ASN A 77 -6.84 -9.02 13.41
N GLU A 78 -7.27 -9.38 14.61
CA GLU A 78 -8.42 -8.74 15.25
C GLU A 78 -8.13 -7.24 15.45
N GLY A 79 -9.02 -6.38 14.92
CA GLY A 79 -8.82 -4.92 14.95
C GLY A 79 -7.87 -4.37 13.88
N ALA A 80 -7.45 -5.18 12.89
CA ALA A 80 -6.73 -4.69 11.73
C ALA A 80 -7.58 -3.69 10.93
N ALA A 81 -6.93 -2.63 10.44
CA ALA A 81 -7.62 -1.62 9.65
C ALA A 81 -8.02 -2.12 8.26
N PHE A 82 -7.35 -3.15 7.71
CA PHE A 82 -7.58 -3.68 6.37
C PHE A 82 -7.76 -5.21 6.38
N PRO A 83 -8.87 -5.72 6.92
CA PRO A 83 -9.12 -7.16 7.02
C PRO A 83 -9.35 -7.84 5.66
N GLU A 84 -9.58 -7.07 4.60
CA GLU A 84 -9.73 -7.57 3.22
C GLU A 84 -8.41 -7.95 2.59
N PHE A 85 -7.28 -7.42 3.11
CA PHE A 85 -5.99 -7.73 2.54
C PHE A 85 -5.66 -9.22 2.65
N ASN A 86 -5.34 -9.80 1.51
CA ASN A 86 -4.94 -11.20 1.40
C ASN A 86 -3.78 -11.32 0.42
N ARG A 87 -2.65 -11.84 0.86
CA ARG A 87 -1.44 -11.98 0.02
C ARG A 87 -1.67 -12.78 -1.25
N ARG A 88 -2.54 -13.80 -1.21
CA ARG A 88 -2.83 -14.63 -2.39
C ARG A 88 -3.59 -13.87 -3.48
N VAL A 89 -4.30 -12.84 -3.10
CA VAL A 89 -5.15 -12.03 -3.98
C VAL A 89 -4.47 -10.73 -4.39
N HIS A 90 -3.83 -10.06 -3.42
CA HIS A 90 -3.33 -8.70 -3.62
C HIS A 90 -1.84 -8.61 -3.94
N VAL A 91 -1.09 -9.72 -3.81
CA VAL A 91 0.34 -9.73 -4.10
C VAL A 91 0.61 -10.52 -5.38
N VAL A 92 1.21 -9.85 -6.35
CA VAL A 92 1.49 -10.40 -7.67
C VAL A 92 2.99 -10.42 -7.94
N GLU A 93 3.43 -11.34 -8.82
CA GLU A 93 4.80 -11.36 -9.30
C GLU A 93 5.09 -10.10 -10.13
N PRO A 94 6.30 -9.55 -10.06
CA PRO A 94 6.70 -8.40 -10.87
C PRO A 94 6.64 -8.72 -12.37
N TYR A 95 6.17 -7.76 -13.13
CA TYR A 95 6.18 -7.76 -14.59
C TYR A 95 6.56 -6.38 -15.12
N ASP A 96 6.93 -6.30 -16.38
CA ASP A 96 7.29 -5.04 -17.02
C ASP A 96 6.07 -4.11 -17.12
N ILE A 97 6.15 -2.95 -16.48
CA ILE A 97 5.08 -1.96 -16.53
C ILE A 97 5.10 -1.25 -17.90
N PRO A 98 4.04 -1.37 -18.72
CA PRO A 98 4.01 -0.74 -20.03
C PRO A 98 4.23 0.78 -19.95
N HIS A 99 4.99 1.34 -20.89
CA HIS A 99 5.24 2.78 -20.94
C HIS A 99 3.96 3.61 -21.15
N SER A 100 2.94 3.03 -21.73
CA SER A 100 1.63 3.67 -21.96
C SER A 100 0.81 3.86 -20.68
N TRP A 101 1.12 3.09 -19.61
CA TRP A 101 0.40 3.21 -18.36
C TRP A 101 0.79 4.49 -17.62
N THR A 102 -0.20 5.11 -16.99
CA THR A 102 0.07 6.26 -16.12
C THR A 102 0.82 5.78 -14.89
N LYS A 103 2.00 6.35 -14.66
CA LYS A 103 2.82 6.10 -13.46
C LYS A 103 2.88 7.37 -12.64
N PHE A 104 2.80 7.21 -11.33
CA PHE A 104 2.97 8.30 -10.37
C PHE A 104 3.56 7.76 -9.07
N ARG A 105 3.97 8.65 -8.20
CA ARG A 105 4.49 8.27 -6.88
C ARG A 105 3.81 9.04 -5.77
N ALA A 106 3.90 8.52 -4.56
CA ALA A 106 3.46 9.22 -3.36
C ALA A 106 4.47 8.99 -2.22
N CYS A 107 4.62 9.99 -1.37
CA CYS A 107 5.62 9.97 -0.31
C CYS A 107 5.06 10.56 0.98
N ASP A 108 5.29 9.85 2.07
CA ASP A 108 5.26 10.38 3.43
C ASP A 108 6.70 10.49 3.94
N TYR A 109 7.15 11.71 4.21
CA TYR A 109 8.54 11.98 4.56
C TYR A 109 8.72 12.26 6.05
N GLY A 110 9.61 11.51 6.67
CA GLY A 110 10.09 11.73 8.02
C GLY A 110 11.61 11.61 8.12
N TYR A 111 12.29 12.63 8.69
CA TYR A 111 13.72 12.50 8.97
C TYR A 111 13.98 11.70 10.25
N GLY A 112 13.27 12.04 11.33
CA GLY A 112 13.38 11.37 12.64
C GLY A 112 12.61 10.05 12.72
N SER A 113 11.68 9.84 11.83
CA SER A 113 10.92 8.61 11.62
C SER A 113 11.30 7.99 10.27
N TYR A 114 10.55 6.99 9.83
CA TYR A 114 10.74 6.45 8.49
C TYR A 114 10.16 7.38 7.42
N THR A 115 10.76 7.32 6.24
CA THR A 115 10.23 7.88 5.00
C THR A 115 9.69 6.72 4.17
N GLY A 116 8.43 6.80 3.75
CA GLY A 116 7.80 5.86 2.84
C GLY A 116 7.57 6.49 1.48
N VAL A 117 8.03 5.86 0.41
CA VAL A 117 7.70 6.23 -0.97
C VAL A 117 7.11 5.01 -1.67
N VAL A 118 6.01 5.19 -2.37
CA VAL A 118 5.39 4.16 -3.21
C VAL A 118 5.26 4.66 -4.64
N TRP A 119 5.60 3.80 -5.61
CA TRP A 119 5.37 4.03 -7.03
C TRP A 119 4.20 3.21 -7.50
N ILE A 120 3.28 3.85 -8.18
CA ILE A 120 1.99 3.29 -8.55
C ILE A 120 1.80 3.44 -10.06
N ALA A 121 1.48 2.33 -10.71
CA ALA A 121 1.02 2.30 -12.09
C ALA A 121 -0.50 2.09 -12.15
N VAL A 122 -1.13 2.64 -13.17
CA VAL A 122 -2.57 2.53 -13.40
C VAL A 122 -2.80 1.73 -14.67
N THR A 123 -3.45 0.58 -14.54
CA THR A 123 -3.82 -0.26 -15.69
C THR A 123 -4.94 0.39 -16.51
N PRO A 124 -5.17 -0.03 -17.75
CA PRO A 124 -6.33 0.40 -18.53
C PRO A 124 -7.70 0.12 -17.86
N ALA A 125 -7.75 -0.88 -16.97
CA ALA A 125 -8.93 -1.21 -16.18
C ALA A 125 -9.03 -0.40 -14.86
N GLU A 126 -8.23 0.67 -14.70
CA GLU A 126 -8.19 1.52 -13.50
C GLU A 126 -7.76 0.78 -12.21
N GLN A 127 -7.12 -0.40 -12.33
CA GLN A 127 -6.47 -1.06 -11.22
C GLN A 127 -5.16 -0.32 -10.90
N LEU A 128 -4.88 -0.14 -9.62
CA LEU A 128 -3.61 0.40 -9.12
C LEU A 128 -2.64 -0.72 -8.81
N VAL A 129 -1.43 -0.61 -9.34
CA VAL A 129 -0.33 -1.56 -9.11
C VAL A 129 0.79 -0.82 -8.38
N VAL A 130 1.00 -1.15 -7.11
CA VAL A 130 2.19 -0.67 -6.38
C VAL A 130 3.36 -1.52 -6.81
N TYR A 131 4.22 -0.99 -7.67
CA TYR A 131 5.28 -1.77 -8.31
C TYR A 131 6.66 -1.55 -7.72
N ARG A 132 6.82 -0.53 -6.87
CA ARG A 132 8.08 -0.22 -6.17
C ARG A 132 7.79 0.52 -4.88
N GLU A 133 8.64 0.30 -3.88
CA GLU A 133 8.65 1.06 -2.63
C GLU A 133 10.07 1.48 -2.25
N LEU A 134 10.17 2.54 -1.46
CA LEU A 134 11.35 2.92 -0.70
C LEU A 134 10.92 3.14 0.74
N TYR A 135 11.62 2.48 1.66
CA TYR A 135 11.33 2.60 3.08
C TYR A 135 12.64 2.70 3.86
N ALA A 136 12.94 3.87 4.37
CA ALA A 136 14.19 4.12 5.09
C ALA A 136 14.06 5.34 6.02
N SER A 137 14.96 5.46 6.97
CA SER A 137 14.98 6.56 7.94
C SER A 137 16.27 7.36 7.84
N LYS A 138 16.28 8.56 8.43
CA LYS A 138 17.44 9.46 8.50
C LYS A 138 17.97 9.91 7.14
N ILE A 139 17.08 10.04 6.15
CA ILE A 139 17.41 10.53 4.81
C ILE A 139 17.12 12.02 4.74
N LEU A 140 18.05 12.84 4.29
CA LEU A 140 17.80 14.24 4.03
C LEU A 140 16.87 14.41 2.82
N ALA A 141 16.07 15.48 2.80
CA ALA A 141 15.12 15.72 1.71
C ALA A 141 15.80 15.80 0.33
N THR A 142 17.00 16.37 0.27
CA THR A 142 17.81 16.44 -0.96
C THR A 142 18.30 15.06 -1.41
N ASP A 143 18.71 14.23 -0.47
CA ASP A 143 19.19 12.88 -0.78
C ASP A 143 18.03 11.97 -1.20
N LEU A 144 16.87 12.12 -0.57
CA LEU A 144 15.65 11.45 -1.01
C LEU A 144 15.29 11.83 -2.45
N ALA A 145 15.43 13.11 -2.81
CA ALA A 145 15.16 13.54 -4.18
C ALA A 145 16.08 12.85 -5.19
N ASP A 146 17.37 12.73 -4.88
CA ASP A 146 18.34 12.04 -5.73
C ASP A 146 18.00 10.53 -5.83
N MET A 147 17.70 9.86 -4.70
CA MET A 147 17.29 8.45 -4.67
C MET A 147 16.00 8.18 -5.49
N VAL A 148 15.04 9.09 -5.41
CA VAL A 148 13.79 8.97 -6.17
C VAL A 148 14.06 9.11 -7.66
N LEU A 149 14.86 10.08 -8.08
CA LEU A 149 15.21 10.30 -9.48
C LEU A 149 16.03 9.12 -10.04
N GLU A 150 16.96 8.57 -9.28
CA GLU A 150 17.70 7.36 -9.64
C GLU A 150 16.78 6.16 -9.83
N ALA A 151 15.85 5.94 -8.89
CA ALA A 151 14.89 4.84 -8.97
C ALA A 151 13.95 4.95 -10.19
N GLU A 152 13.76 6.15 -10.73
CA GLU A 152 12.90 6.43 -11.89
C GLU A 152 13.64 6.44 -13.24
N ALA A 153 14.95 6.27 -13.24
CA ALA A 153 15.77 6.44 -14.44
C ALA A 153 15.32 5.59 -15.64
N GLU A 154 14.79 4.39 -15.37
CA GLU A 154 14.31 3.46 -16.41
C GLU A 154 12.76 3.42 -16.54
N ASP A 155 12.03 4.09 -15.65
CA ASP A 155 10.55 4.02 -15.64
C ASP A 155 9.89 4.79 -16.80
N GLY A 156 10.64 5.62 -17.51
CA GLY A 156 10.10 6.55 -18.48
C GLY A 156 9.42 7.74 -17.77
N LYS A 157 8.23 8.16 -18.25
CA LYS A 157 7.57 9.35 -17.71
C LYS A 157 6.77 9.06 -16.44
N ILE A 158 7.23 9.55 -15.30
CA ILE A 158 6.39 9.69 -14.09
C ILE A 158 5.53 10.94 -14.23
N ARG A 159 4.23 10.78 -14.20
CA ARG A 159 3.27 11.86 -14.48
C ARG A 159 3.27 12.93 -13.40
N TYR A 160 3.33 12.53 -12.13
CA TYR A 160 3.39 13.41 -10.95
C TYR A 160 3.86 12.65 -9.71
N GLY A 161 4.27 13.40 -8.70
CA GLY A 161 4.47 12.91 -7.34
C GLY A 161 3.56 13.63 -6.36
N VAL A 162 3.11 12.93 -5.31
CA VAL A 162 2.33 13.49 -4.21
C VAL A 162 3.14 13.38 -2.92
N LEU A 163 3.25 14.45 -2.18
CA LEU A 163 4.05 14.53 -0.97
C LEU A 163 3.20 15.13 0.17
N ASP A 164 3.45 14.72 1.40
CA ASP A 164 2.76 15.32 2.54
C ASP A 164 2.83 16.85 2.47
N SER A 165 1.67 17.48 2.51
CA SER A 165 1.52 18.93 2.36
C SER A 165 2.21 19.74 3.48
N SER A 166 2.53 19.15 4.65
CA SER A 166 3.29 19.82 5.71
C SER A 166 4.69 20.26 5.28
N LEU A 167 5.25 19.58 4.26
CA LEU A 167 6.60 19.83 3.77
C LEU A 167 6.74 21.12 2.96
N TRP A 168 5.63 21.75 2.58
CA TRP A 168 5.61 23.09 1.98
C TRP A 168 5.68 24.21 3.02
N HIS A 169 5.48 23.89 4.32
CA HIS A 169 5.63 24.89 5.36
C HIS A 169 7.11 25.23 5.53
N LYS A 170 7.42 26.53 5.48
CA LYS A 170 8.77 27.03 5.71
C LYS A 170 9.11 26.89 7.20
N ARG A 171 10.31 26.39 7.46
CA ARG A 171 10.87 26.32 8.81
C ARG A 171 11.80 27.52 9.01
N GLY A 172 11.28 28.57 9.64
CA GLY A 172 12.02 29.82 9.85
C GLY A 172 11.80 30.86 8.72
N ASP A 173 12.43 32.01 8.86
CA ASP A 173 12.21 33.20 8.00
C ASP A 173 12.98 33.13 6.66
N THR A 174 13.93 32.22 6.51
CA THR A 174 14.84 32.18 5.36
C THR A 174 14.99 30.76 4.81
N GLY A 175 14.90 30.65 3.50
CA GLY A 175 15.22 29.43 2.75
C GLY A 175 14.00 28.69 2.19
N PRO A 176 14.25 27.72 1.28
CA PRO A 176 13.21 26.93 0.69
C PRO A 176 12.66 25.90 1.69
N SER A 177 11.37 25.59 1.59
CA SER A 177 10.74 24.46 2.28
C SER A 177 11.37 23.12 1.86
N LEU A 178 11.12 22.04 2.62
CA LEU A 178 11.66 20.73 2.27
C LEU A 178 11.15 20.25 0.88
N ALA A 179 9.89 20.53 0.57
CA ALA A 179 9.34 20.24 -0.74
C ALA A 179 10.03 21.04 -1.86
N GLU A 180 10.25 22.34 -1.63
CA GLU A 180 10.97 23.21 -2.59
C GLU A 180 12.42 22.75 -2.81
N GLN A 181 13.12 22.27 -1.76
CA GLN A 181 14.47 21.72 -1.89
C GLN A 181 14.50 20.50 -2.84
N MET A 182 13.53 19.58 -2.69
CA MET A 182 13.38 18.42 -3.58
C MET A 182 13.07 18.85 -5.02
N ILE A 183 12.21 19.87 -5.18
CA ILE A 183 11.82 20.39 -6.50
C ILE A 183 13.03 21.06 -7.20
N ILE A 184 13.85 21.79 -6.46
CA ILE A 184 15.10 22.39 -7.00
C ILE A 184 16.04 21.32 -7.52
N LYS A 185 16.08 20.14 -6.90
CA LYS A 185 16.83 18.96 -7.37
C LYS A 185 16.23 18.31 -8.64
N GLY A 186 15.04 18.76 -9.08
CA GLY A 186 14.33 18.18 -10.23
C GLY A 186 13.26 17.16 -9.86
N CYS A 187 13.18 16.75 -8.60
CA CYS A 187 12.17 15.82 -8.11
C CYS A 187 10.87 16.57 -7.82
N ARG A 188 9.94 16.55 -8.78
CA ARG A 188 8.69 17.34 -8.71
C ARG A 188 7.64 16.67 -7.87
N TRP A 189 7.02 17.47 -6.97
CA TRP A 189 5.95 17.05 -6.08
C TRP A 189 4.77 18.03 -6.12
N ARG A 190 3.61 17.53 -5.78
CA ARG A 190 2.42 18.31 -5.45
C ARG A 190 1.96 17.96 -4.03
N PRO A 191 1.30 18.89 -3.31
CA PRO A 191 0.83 18.61 -1.95
C PRO A 191 -0.27 17.54 -1.94
N SER A 192 -0.28 16.74 -0.88
CA SER A 192 -1.38 15.83 -0.57
C SER A 192 -2.62 16.60 -0.13
N ASP A 193 -3.79 15.97 -0.27
CA ASP A 193 -5.04 16.51 0.26
C ASP A 193 -5.04 16.46 1.80
N ARG A 194 -5.30 17.61 2.42
CA ARG A 194 -5.49 17.80 3.87
C ARG A 194 -6.87 18.32 4.24
N SER A 195 -7.82 18.27 3.33
CA SER A 195 -9.20 18.65 3.65
C SER A 195 -9.74 17.83 4.83
N LYS A 196 -10.68 18.41 5.57
CA LYS A 196 -11.30 17.72 6.69
C LYS A 196 -11.91 16.40 6.24
N GLY A 197 -11.55 15.30 6.88
CA GLY A 197 -12.01 13.96 6.54
C GLY A 197 -11.19 13.24 5.46
N SER A 198 -10.15 13.86 4.88
CA SER A 198 -9.31 13.23 3.84
C SER A 198 -8.63 11.94 4.32
N ARG A 199 -8.29 11.79 5.61
CA ARG A 199 -7.75 10.54 6.16
C ARG A 199 -8.75 9.40 6.08
N ILE A 200 -9.97 9.62 6.57
CA ILE A 200 -11.06 8.64 6.55
C ILE A 200 -11.45 8.31 5.10
N ALA A 201 -11.58 9.33 4.25
CA ALA A 201 -11.85 9.12 2.83
C ALA A 201 -10.78 8.28 2.14
N GLY A 202 -9.51 8.55 2.42
CA GLY A 202 -8.39 7.78 1.87
C GLY A 202 -8.32 6.34 2.38
N LYS A 203 -8.58 6.12 3.68
CA LYS A 203 -8.75 4.76 4.24
C LYS A 203 -9.86 4.01 3.52
N ASN A 204 -11.03 4.63 3.39
CA ASN A 204 -12.17 4.03 2.72
C ASN A 204 -11.91 3.75 1.22
N GLU A 205 -11.11 4.59 0.56
CA GLU A 205 -10.70 4.35 -0.82
C GLU A 205 -9.79 3.13 -0.93
N ILE A 206 -8.85 2.94 0.01
CA ILE A 206 -8.01 1.74 0.07
C ILE A 206 -8.89 0.50 0.30
N HIS A 207 -9.84 0.55 1.26
CA HIS A 207 -10.80 -0.53 1.48
C HIS A 207 -11.53 -0.93 0.20
N ARG A 208 -12.13 0.04 -0.50
CA ARG A 208 -12.84 -0.22 -1.76
C ARG A 208 -11.98 -0.84 -2.84
N ARG A 209 -10.71 -0.48 -2.88
CA ARG A 209 -9.77 -1.01 -3.88
C ARG A 209 -9.23 -2.38 -3.53
N LEU A 210 -9.18 -2.72 -2.24
CA LEU A 210 -8.81 -4.06 -1.77
C LEU A 210 -9.95 -5.06 -1.93
N GLN A 211 -11.21 -4.61 -1.98
CA GLN A 211 -12.33 -5.51 -2.24
C GLN A 211 -12.20 -6.14 -3.62
N VAL A 212 -12.43 -7.46 -3.67
CA VAL A 212 -12.51 -8.21 -4.93
C VAL A 212 -13.83 -7.86 -5.59
N ASP A 213 -13.77 -7.44 -6.84
CA ASP A 213 -14.95 -7.12 -7.64
C ASP A 213 -15.65 -8.43 -8.05
N GLU A 214 -16.95 -8.55 -7.76
CA GLU A 214 -17.72 -9.77 -7.99
C GLU A 214 -17.81 -10.19 -9.48
N PHE A 215 -17.63 -9.25 -10.40
CA PHE A 215 -17.73 -9.51 -11.83
C PHE A 215 -16.39 -9.87 -12.48
N THR A 216 -15.32 -9.19 -12.02
CA THR A 216 -13.97 -9.37 -12.58
C THR A 216 -13.15 -10.38 -11.78
N GLU A 217 -13.60 -10.73 -10.57
CA GLU A 217 -12.88 -11.56 -9.59
C GLU A 217 -11.49 -11.00 -9.25
N GLU A 218 -11.26 -9.71 -9.51
CA GLU A 218 -9.98 -9.04 -9.29
C GLU A 218 -10.11 -7.84 -8.33
N PRO A 219 -9.10 -7.60 -7.46
CA PRO A 219 -9.04 -6.39 -6.67
C PRO A 219 -8.62 -5.19 -7.54
N ARG A 220 -8.94 -3.99 -7.09
CA ARG A 220 -8.51 -2.74 -7.76
C ARG A 220 -7.21 -2.17 -7.22
N LEU A 221 -6.54 -2.88 -6.31
CA LEU A 221 -5.23 -2.53 -5.76
C LEU A 221 -4.43 -3.80 -5.55
N VAL A 222 -3.27 -3.87 -6.19
CA VAL A 222 -2.32 -4.98 -6.07
C VAL A 222 -0.92 -4.45 -5.84
N PHE A 223 -0.06 -5.32 -5.31
CA PHE A 223 1.32 -5.01 -4.94
C PHE A 223 2.26 -6.01 -5.58
N PHE A 224 3.35 -5.55 -6.13
CA PHE A 224 4.43 -6.45 -6.51
C PHE A 224 5.03 -7.09 -5.25
N ASN A 225 5.37 -8.36 -5.32
CA ASN A 225 5.94 -9.10 -4.18
C ASN A 225 7.29 -8.52 -3.70
N THR A 226 7.90 -7.65 -4.48
CA THR A 226 9.10 -6.88 -4.12
C THR A 226 8.81 -5.74 -3.15
N CYS A 227 7.56 -5.29 -3.01
CA CYS A 227 7.13 -4.26 -2.08
C CYS A 227 6.90 -4.86 -0.68
N THR A 228 7.96 -5.42 -0.09
CA THR A 228 7.88 -6.27 1.11
C THR A 228 7.44 -5.53 2.37
N ASN A 229 7.79 -4.24 2.49
CA ASN A 229 7.45 -3.46 3.68
C ASN A 229 5.96 -3.11 3.70
N ILE A 230 5.40 -2.56 2.63
CA ILE A 230 3.96 -2.23 2.60
C ILE A 230 3.09 -3.49 2.71
N ILE A 231 3.51 -4.61 2.07
CA ILE A 231 2.82 -5.91 2.17
C ILE A 231 2.82 -6.44 3.61
N SER A 232 3.86 -6.14 4.38
CA SER A 232 3.96 -6.54 5.79
C SER A 232 3.19 -5.58 6.72
N GLN A 233 3.25 -4.28 6.44
CA GLN A 233 2.66 -3.25 7.30
C GLN A 233 1.14 -3.19 7.16
N LEU A 234 0.61 -3.21 5.94
CA LEU A 234 -0.80 -2.96 5.66
C LEU A 234 -1.76 -3.86 6.47
N PRO A 235 -1.58 -5.19 6.56
CA PRO A 235 -2.43 -6.07 7.36
C PRO A 235 -2.22 -5.93 8.87
N SER A 236 -1.15 -5.26 9.29
CA SER A 236 -0.79 -5.11 10.70
C SER A 236 -1.22 -3.78 11.31
N ILE A 237 -1.67 -2.83 10.48
CA ILE A 237 -2.09 -1.51 10.95
C ILE A 237 -3.39 -1.64 11.76
N PRO A 238 -3.38 -1.25 13.05
CA PRO A 238 -4.59 -1.31 13.87
C PRO A 238 -5.51 -0.12 13.62
N LEU A 239 -6.79 -0.31 13.91
CA LEU A 239 -7.74 0.79 14.04
C LEU A 239 -7.40 1.65 15.25
N ASP A 240 -7.65 2.95 15.16
CA ASP A 240 -7.53 3.84 16.32
C ASP A 240 -8.57 3.46 17.39
N LYS A 241 -8.11 3.33 18.65
CA LYS A 241 -8.96 2.90 19.77
C LYS A 241 -10.08 3.90 20.11
N ASN A 242 -9.86 5.17 19.80
CA ASN A 242 -10.80 6.25 20.08
C ASN A 242 -11.66 6.62 18.87
N ASN A 243 -11.17 6.29 17.67
CA ASN A 243 -11.88 6.55 16.41
C ASN A 243 -11.70 5.37 15.46
N SER A 244 -12.60 4.40 15.54
CA SER A 244 -12.58 3.19 14.70
C SER A 244 -12.71 3.47 13.19
N GLU A 245 -13.04 4.71 12.80
CA GLU A 245 -13.06 5.11 11.39
C GLU A 245 -11.66 5.43 10.85
N ASP A 246 -10.65 5.62 11.71
CA ASP A 246 -9.26 5.92 11.32
C ASP A 246 -8.30 4.82 11.77
N VAL A 247 -7.07 4.86 11.28
CA VAL A 247 -5.97 4.00 11.74
C VAL A 247 -5.26 4.62 12.93
N ASP A 248 -4.62 3.78 13.77
CA ASP A 248 -3.79 4.25 14.88
C ASP A 248 -2.52 4.93 14.36
N THR A 249 -2.43 6.24 14.51
CA THR A 249 -1.31 7.08 14.08
C THR A 249 -0.02 6.86 14.90
N LYS A 250 -0.05 6.04 15.93
CA LYS A 250 1.12 5.67 16.72
C LYS A 250 1.84 4.43 16.16
N SER A 251 1.20 3.72 15.24
CA SER A 251 1.80 2.61 14.52
C SER A 251 2.74 3.10 13.42
N GLU A 252 3.55 2.19 12.88
CA GLU A 252 4.35 2.47 11.67
C GLU A 252 3.44 2.55 10.45
N ASP A 253 2.95 3.75 10.14
CA ASP A 253 1.96 4.01 9.10
C ASP A 253 2.51 4.77 7.87
N HIS A 254 3.82 5.00 7.80
CA HIS A 254 4.42 5.86 6.77
C HIS A 254 4.18 5.40 5.33
N LEU A 255 4.30 4.09 5.04
CA LEU A 255 3.98 3.57 3.70
C LEU A 255 2.48 3.56 3.44
N TYR A 256 1.67 3.32 4.46
CA TYR A 256 0.22 3.46 4.37
C TYR A 256 -0.18 4.91 4.07
N ASP A 257 0.40 5.89 4.77
CA ASP A 257 0.11 7.31 4.51
C ASP A 257 0.56 7.72 3.10
N ALA A 258 1.73 7.25 2.65
CA ALA A 258 2.16 7.45 1.27
C ALA A 258 1.15 6.83 0.28
N LEU A 259 0.72 5.57 0.49
CA LEU A 259 -0.30 4.92 -0.34
C LEU A 259 -1.61 5.71 -0.33
N ARG A 260 -2.07 6.13 0.84
CA ARG A 260 -3.28 6.93 1.03
C ARG A 260 -3.22 8.24 0.24
N TYR A 261 -2.10 8.97 0.30
CA TYR A 261 -1.91 10.17 -0.53
C TYR A 261 -2.00 9.85 -2.02
N GLY A 262 -1.43 8.73 -2.44
CA GLY A 262 -1.47 8.28 -3.83
C GLY A 262 -2.88 7.97 -4.31
N VAL A 263 -3.62 7.13 -3.60
CA VAL A 263 -4.97 6.70 -4.01
C VAL A 263 -5.96 7.85 -4.03
N MET A 264 -5.82 8.83 -3.12
CA MET A 264 -6.67 10.03 -3.08
C MET A 264 -6.53 10.92 -4.31
N THR A 265 -5.47 10.80 -5.08
CA THR A 265 -5.34 11.52 -6.35
C THR A 265 -6.09 10.87 -7.50
N ARG A 266 -6.59 9.65 -7.29
CA ARG A 266 -7.39 8.86 -8.23
C ARG A 266 -8.52 8.15 -7.49
N PRO A 267 -9.48 8.91 -6.93
CA PRO A 267 -10.63 8.30 -6.28
C PRO A 267 -11.37 7.44 -7.32
N ARG A 268 -11.80 6.25 -6.89
CA ARG A 268 -12.66 5.41 -7.71
C ARG A 268 -13.98 6.13 -7.89
N SER A 269 -14.43 6.31 -9.13
CA SER A 269 -15.81 6.72 -9.39
C SER A 269 -16.76 5.72 -8.74
N SER A 270 -17.83 6.20 -8.11
CA SER A 270 -18.85 5.30 -7.56
C SER A 270 -19.42 4.47 -8.72
N LEU A 271 -19.80 3.21 -8.45
CA LEU A 271 -20.43 2.34 -9.45
C LEU A 271 -21.71 2.96 -10.07
N PHE A 272 -22.29 3.97 -9.39
CA PHE A 272 -23.43 4.75 -9.89
C PHE A 272 -23.07 5.77 -10.97
N ASP A 273 -21.76 6.11 -11.13
CA ASP A 273 -21.30 7.06 -12.16
C ASP A 273 -20.89 6.37 -13.46
N TYR A 274 -20.88 5.04 -13.52
CA TYR A 274 -20.64 4.31 -14.74
C TYR A 274 -21.95 4.23 -15.56
N ASN A 275 -22.25 5.29 -16.26
CA ASN A 275 -23.23 5.28 -17.35
C ASN A 275 -22.46 5.23 -18.68
N PRO A 276 -22.43 4.07 -19.37
CA PRO A 276 -21.76 3.95 -20.65
C PRO A 276 -22.31 4.92 -21.73
N ASP A 277 -23.50 5.44 -21.54
CA ASP A 277 -24.12 6.41 -22.45
C ASP A 277 -23.66 7.86 -22.23
N MET A 278 -23.08 8.18 -21.05
CA MET A 278 -22.49 9.52 -20.82
C MET A 278 -21.21 9.79 -21.62
N GLN A 279 -20.55 8.78 -22.14
CA GLN A 279 -19.39 8.99 -23.04
C GLN A 279 -19.81 9.37 -24.47
N ARG A 280 -21.08 9.28 -24.82
CA ARG A 280 -21.61 9.65 -26.14
C ARG A 280 -22.15 11.07 -26.21
N THR A 281 -22.48 11.68 -25.09
CA THR A 281 -22.81 13.12 -25.07
C THR A 281 -21.52 13.87 -24.79
N GLY A 282 -20.83 14.25 -25.84
CA GLY A 282 -19.73 15.20 -25.75
C GLY A 282 -20.19 16.39 -24.92
N PHE A 283 -19.37 16.76 -23.94
CA PHE A 283 -19.51 18.00 -23.20
C PHE A 283 -19.60 19.14 -24.24
N GLN A 284 -20.80 19.52 -24.62
CA GLN A 284 -21.02 20.82 -25.24
C GLN A 284 -20.80 21.84 -24.14
N MET A 285 -19.66 22.52 -24.19
CA MET A 285 -19.48 23.73 -23.40
C MET A 285 -20.71 24.58 -23.60
N ALA A 286 -21.42 24.86 -22.52
CA ALA A 286 -22.43 25.89 -22.52
C ALA A 286 -21.80 27.18 -23.06
N ASP A 287 -22.46 27.71 -24.03
CA ASP A 287 -22.25 28.90 -24.78
C ASP A 287 -21.40 29.98 -24.10
N SER A 288 -20.36 30.43 -24.80
CA SER A 288 -19.44 31.49 -24.42
C SER A 288 -20.06 32.91 -24.52
N THR A 289 -21.37 33.05 -24.32
CA THR A 289 -22.08 34.32 -24.52
C THR A 289 -22.55 34.96 -23.21
N PHE A 290 -21.79 34.89 -22.15
CA PHE A 290 -21.92 35.83 -21.03
C PHE A 290 -20.56 36.43 -20.69
N GLY A 291 -20.17 37.41 -21.47
CA GLY A 291 -19.27 38.45 -21.02
C GLY A 291 -20.02 39.36 -20.05
N TYR A 292 -19.39 39.48 -18.81
CA TYR A 292 -19.15 40.74 -18.09
C TYR A 292 -18.27 40.41 -16.93
#